data_db501ce00626b9745048ddda396ff582
#
_entry.id   db501ce00626b9745048ddda396ff582
#
_cell.length_a   1.000
_cell.length_b   1.000
_cell.length_c   1.000
_cell.angle_alpha   90.00
_cell.angle_beta   90.00
_cell.angle_gamma   90.00
#
_symmetry.space_group_name_H-M   'P 1'
#
loop_
_entity.id
_entity.type
_entity.pdbx_description
1 polymer ?
#
loop_
_entity_poly.entity_id
_entity_poly.type
_entity_poly.pdbx_seq_one_letter_code
_entity_poly.pdbx_strand_id
1 'polypeptide(L)'
;HSPLRDAICHLTFSRRFRDDSGIKQLAEQIQQGKGEGSVATFAEYPQELHFHHFDEEQDVKESVRQVVKSAVENYRVYLTQLQTYFAQKKDLNAKFTDEKGNEKTYAEAILDSFNSVRFLTALRASALGVEELNREIALALRAEKLLWFRQEDDWYIGKPIMITENDHNVKLYNGDIGLCLAKGKVWFGNREVSTSRI
;
A
#
# COMPACT_ATOMS: atom_id res chain seq x y z
N HIS A 1 15.23 -11.52 -41.41
CA HIS A 1 13.94 -11.86 -40.75
C HIS A 1 14.25 -12.57 -39.44
N SER A 2 13.91 -11.97 -38.28
CA SER A 2 14.02 -12.65 -37.01
C SER A 2 12.79 -13.56 -36.85
N PRO A 3 12.96 -14.88 -36.60
CA PRO A 3 11.85 -15.80 -36.42
C PRO A 3 10.95 -15.48 -35.19
N LEU A 4 11.37 -14.58 -34.32
CA LEU A 4 10.61 -14.15 -33.12
C LEU A 4 9.72 -12.93 -33.36
N ARG A 5 9.80 -12.31 -34.56
CA ARG A 5 9.07 -11.05 -34.81
C ARG A 5 7.54 -11.20 -34.66
N ASP A 6 7.02 -12.35 -35.07
CA ASP A 6 5.57 -12.65 -35.04
C ASP A 6 5.12 -13.21 -33.69
N ALA A 7 6.07 -13.50 -32.78
CA ALA A 7 5.79 -13.98 -31.44
C ALA A 7 5.86 -12.84 -30.35
N ILE A 8 6.20 -11.61 -30.77
CA ILE A 8 6.28 -10.47 -29.85
C ILE A 8 4.99 -9.67 -29.91
N CYS A 9 4.25 -9.64 -28.81
CA CYS A 9 3.10 -8.76 -28.64
C CYS A 9 3.52 -7.54 -27.82
N HIS A 10 3.43 -6.35 -28.41
CA HIS A 10 3.71 -5.09 -27.72
C HIS A 10 2.40 -4.52 -27.18
N LEU A 11 2.26 -4.49 -25.84
CA LEU A 11 1.11 -3.92 -25.16
C LEU A 11 1.27 -2.40 -25.09
N THR A 12 0.41 -1.67 -25.79
CA THR A 12 0.45 -0.20 -25.89
C THR A 12 -0.61 0.51 -25.07
N PHE A 13 -1.62 -0.23 -24.59
CA PHE A 13 -2.74 0.34 -23.85
C PHE A 13 -2.65 0.01 -22.34
N SER A 14 -2.62 1.01 -21.49
CA SER A 14 -2.71 0.85 -20.03
C SER A 14 -4.15 1.03 -19.56
N ARG A 15 -4.71 0.01 -18.93
CA ARG A 15 -6.02 0.11 -18.24
C ARG A 15 -5.90 0.63 -16.81
N ARG A 16 -4.67 0.75 -16.31
CA ARG A 16 -4.40 1.10 -14.90
C ARG A 16 -4.52 2.60 -14.64
N PHE A 17 -4.17 3.42 -15.64
CA PHE A 17 -4.19 4.87 -15.52
C PHE A 17 -5.09 5.47 -16.59
N ARG A 18 -5.81 6.55 -16.24
CA ARG A 18 -6.59 7.34 -17.21
C ARG A 18 -5.65 8.04 -18.18
N ASP A 19 -6.13 8.33 -19.39
CA ASP A 19 -5.31 8.95 -20.43
C ASP A 19 -4.90 10.40 -20.09
N ASP A 20 -5.70 11.08 -19.26
CA ASP A 20 -5.47 12.45 -18.76
C ASP A 20 -4.73 12.50 -17.40
N SER A 21 -4.16 11.37 -16.94
CA SER A 21 -3.51 11.26 -15.64
C SER A 21 -2.04 11.71 -15.70
N GLY A 22 -1.64 12.56 -14.76
CA GLY A 22 -0.24 12.96 -14.57
C GLY A 22 0.68 11.77 -14.27
N ILE A 23 0.18 10.75 -13.57
CA ILE A 23 0.92 9.52 -13.30
C ILE A 23 1.26 8.80 -14.61
N LYS A 24 0.31 8.71 -15.56
CA LYS A 24 0.55 8.09 -16.86
C LYS A 24 1.60 8.87 -17.65
N GLN A 25 1.47 10.19 -17.69
CA GLN A 25 2.40 11.05 -18.41
C GLN A 25 3.82 10.95 -17.85
N LEU A 26 3.97 10.96 -16.52
CA LEU A 26 5.24 10.77 -15.84
C LEU A 26 5.85 9.38 -16.16
N ALA A 27 5.04 8.33 -16.12
CA ALA A 27 5.49 6.97 -16.43
C ALA A 27 5.97 6.84 -17.89
N GLU A 28 5.26 7.45 -18.85
CA GLU A 28 5.66 7.47 -20.25
C GLU A 28 6.96 8.23 -20.49
N GLN A 29 7.16 9.39 -19.82
CA GLN A 29 8.40 10.15 -19.90
C GLN A 29 9.60 9.36 -19.36
N ILE A 30 9.43 8.68 -18.22
CA ILE A 30 10.46 7.82 -17.64
C ILE A 30 10.81 6.68 -18.60
N GLN A 31 9.80 6.02 -19.16
CA GLN A 31 9.98 4.93 -20.12
C GLN A 31 10.70 5.37 -21.39
N GLN A 32 10.48 6.60 -21.84
CA GLN A 32 11.16 7.20 -22.98
C GLN A 32 12.57 7.73 -22.67
N GLY A 33 13.03 7.64 -21.43
CA GLY A 33 14.32 8.18 -20.99
C GLY A 33 14.37 9.71 -20.91
N LYS A 34 13.22 10.39 -20.85
CA LYS A 34 13.08 11.85 -20.77
C LYS A 34 13.04 12.36 -19.34
N GLY A 35 13.92 11.86 -18.47
CA GLY A 35 13.88 12.16 -17.03
C GLY A 35 14.01 13.64 -16.68
N GLU A 36 14.79 14.42 -17.45
CA GLU A 36 14.96 15.86 -17.22
C GLU A 36 13.65 16.65 -17.39
N GLY A 37 12.76 16.23 -18.28
CA GLY A 37 11.45 16.83 -18.50
C GLY A 37 10.40 16.45 -17.47
N SER A 38 10.65 15.39 -16.70
CA SER A 38 9.66 14.84 -15.75
C SER A 38 9.34 15.79 -14.59
N VAL A 39 10.28 16.65 -14.20
CA VAL A 39 10.06 17.64 -13.12
C VAL A 39 8.96 18.64 -13.49
N ALA A 40 8.85 19.03 -14.75
CA ALA A 40 7.78 19.93 -15.23
C ALA A 40 6.39 19.29 -15.07
N THR A 41 6.28 17.96 -15.24
CA THR A 41 5.03 17.24 -15.13
C THR A 41 4.43 17.34 -13.71
N PHE A 42 5.25 17.43 -12.67
CA PHE A 42 4.75 17.66 -11.31
C PHE A 42 4.05 19.01 -11.17
N ALA A 43 4.54 20.04 -11.86
CA ALA A 43 3.91 21.37 -11.86
C ALA A 43 2.61 21.41 -12.69
N GLU A 44 2.51 20.58 -13.73
CA GLU A 44 1.31 20.48 -14.57
C GLU A 44 0.18 19.72 -13.87
N TYR A 45 0.52 18.77 -12.97
CA TYR A 45 -0.46 17.91 -12.28
C TYR A 45 -0.36 18.00 -10.74
N PRO A 46 -0.48 19.19 -10.13
CA PRO A 46 -0.24 19.39 -8.70
C PRO A 46 -1.27 18.72 -7.79
N GLN A 47 -2.39 18.23 -8.34
CA GLN A 47 -3.41 17.49 -7.59
C GLN A 47 -3.12 15.98 -7.53
N GLU A 48 -2.29 15.47 -8.43
CA GLU A 48 -1.95 14.04 -8.51
C GLU A 48 -0.50 13.75 -8.13
N LEU A 49 0.41 14.68 -8.44
CA LEU A 49 1.85 14.48 -8.31
C LEU A 49 2.45 15.51 -7.37
N HIS A 50 3.22 15.03 -6.40
CA HIS A 50 4.00 15.86 -5.49
C HIS A 50 5.46 15.42 -5.54
N PHE A 51 6.36 16.38 -5.72
CA PHE A 51 7.80 16.14 -5.71
C PHE A 51 8.40 16.71 -4.44
N HIS A 52 9.07 15.85 -3.68
CA HIS A 52 9.86 16.24 -2.52
C HIS A 52 11.34 15.98 -2.82
N HIS A 53 12.12 17.04 -2.94
CA HIS A 53 13.55 16.94 -3.10
C HIS A 53 14.19 16.80 -1.72
N PHE A 54 15.05 15.81 -1.58
CA PHE A 54 15.93 15.67 -0.43
C PHE A 54 17.33 16.05 -0.89
N ASP A 55 17.89 17.11 -0.33
CA ASP A 55 19.27 17.47 -0.59
C ASP A 55 20.19 16.33 -0.13
N GLU A 56 21.25 16.04 -0.90
CA GLU A 56 22.23 15.00 -0.55
C GLU A 56 22.90 15.26 0.81
N GLU A 57 22.92 16.52 1.26
CA GLU A 57 23.40 16.96 2.57
C GLU A 57 22.39 16.76 3.70
N GLN A 58 21.11 16.51 3.39
CA GLN A 58 20.12 16.22 4.42
C GLN A 58 20.40 14.86 5.05
N ASP A 59 20.46 14.85 6.37
CA ASP A 59 20.58 13.63 7.16
C ASP A 59 19.49 12.63 6.75
N VAL A 60 19.90 11.44 6.32
CA VAL A 60 19.00 10.31 5.99
C VAL A 60 17.92 10.10 7.06
N LYS A 61 18.23 10.41 8.33
CA LYS A 61 17.26 10.37 9.43
C LYS A 61 16.11 11.34 9.25
N GLU A 62 16.36 12.52 8.70
CA GLU A 62 15.28 13.49 8.44
C GLU A 62 14.37 12.99 7.32
N SER A 63 14.95 12.41 6.27
CA SER A 63 14.18 11.79 5.19
C SER A 63 13.30 10.65 5.70
N VAL A 64 13.85 9.75 6.54
CA VAL A 64 13.08 8.70 7.21
C VAL A 64 11.94 9.28 8.05
N ARG A 65 12.23 10.32 8.84
CA ARG A 65 11.21 10.97 9.70
C ARG A 65 10.05 11.55 8.89
N GLN A 66 10.33 12.18 7.75
CA GLN A 66 9.29 12.74 6.88
C GLN A 66 8.43 11.65 6.24
N VAL A 67 9.05 10.56 5.74
CA VAL A 67 8.32 9.41 5.21
C VAL A 67 7.45 8.76 6.29
N VAL A 68 7.99 8.54 7.49
CA VAL A 68 7.26 7.95 8.61
C VAL A 68 6.10 8.85 9.04
N LYS A 69 6.30 10.18 9.12
CA LYS A 69 5.22 11.12 9.42
C LYS A 69 4.09 11.03 8.40
N SER A 70 4.42 11.06 7.12
CA SER A 70 3.43 10.90 6.04
C SER A 70 2.71 9.55 6.13
N ALA A 71 3.42 8.47 6.43
CA ALA A 71 2.82 7.15 6.59
C ALA A 71 1.86 7.09 7.78
N VAL A 72 2.20 7.70 8.92
CA VAL A 72 1.32 7.78 10.09
C VAL A 72 0.04 8.55 9.76
N GLU A 73 0.14 9.69 9.10
CA GLU A 73 -1.02 10.50 8.70
C GLU A 73 -1.97 9.71 7.80
N ASN A 74 -1.44 9.01 6.81
CA ASN A 74 -2.23 8.25 5.85
C ASN A 74 -2.81 6.95 6.45
N TYR A 75 -2.01 6.19 7.19
CA TYR A 75 -2.48 4.93 7.79
C TYR A 75 -3.38 5.12 9.01
N ARG A 76 -3.38 6.30 9.62
CA ARG A 76 -4.35 6.68 10.66
C ARG A 76 -5.79 6.46 10.20
N VAL A 77 -6.10 6.68 8.92
CA VAL A 77 -7.46 6.57 8.38
C VAL A 77 -8.01 5.16 8.58
N TYR A 78 -7.34 4.13 8.08
CA TYR A 78 -7.83 2.75 8.20
C TYR A 78 -7.79 2.24 9.66
N LEU A 79 -6.78 2.67 10.45
CA LEU A 79 -6.65 2.24 11.85
C LEU A 79 -7.74 2.86 12.72
N THR A 80 -8.09 4.12 12.52
CA THR A 80 -9.21 4.77 13.21
C THR A 80 -10.54 4.12 12.82
N GLN A 81 -10.73 3.79 11.54
CA GLN A 81 -11.90 3.06 11.07
C GLN A 81 -12.01 1.68 11.73
N LEU A 82 -10.89 0.95 11.80
CA LEU A 82 -10.81 -0.34 12.48
C LEU A 82 -11.19 -0.24 13.96
N GLN A 83 -10.61 0.73 14.68
CA GLN A 83 -10.93 0.99 16.09
C GLN A 83 -12.41 1.34 16.28
N THR A 84 -12.98 2.15 15.38
CA THR A 84 -14.40 2.52 15.39
C THR A 84 -15.30 1.29 15.23
N TYR A 85 -15.00 0.42 14.28
CA TYR A 85 -15.78 -0.79 14.05
C TYR A 85 -15.70 -1.75 15.23
N PHE A 86 -14.54 -1.87 15.87
CA PHE A 86 -14.41 -2.66 17.10
C PHE A 86 -15.20 -2.08 18.28
N ALA A 87 -15.13 -0.76 18.48
CA ALA A 87 -15.92 -0.08 19.53
C ALA A 87 -17.43 -0.29 19.32
N GLN A 88 -17.87 -0.31 18.06
CA GLN A 88 -19.27 -0.57 17.68
C GLN A 88 -19.62 -2.07 17.63
N LYS A 89 -18.68 -2.97 17.93
CA LYS A 89 -18.84 -4.43 17.85
C LYS A 89 -19.38 -4.90 16.49
N LYS A 90 -18.90 -4.29 15.41
CA LYS A 90 -19.29 -4.69 14.06
C LYS A 90 -18.77 -6.09 13.73
N ASP A 91 -19.60 -6.92 13.12
CA ASP A 91 -19.14 -8.14 12.47
C ASP A 91 -18.41 -7.76 11.17
N LEU A 92 -17.11 -8.05 11.08
CA LEU A 92 -16.29 -7.69 9.93
C LEU A 92 -16.74 -8.34 8.63
N ASN A 93 -17.43 -9.46 8.70
CA ASN A 93 -17.97 -10.17 7.55
C ASN A 93 -19.40 -9.73 7.18
N ALA A 94 -20.05 -8.92 8.02
CA ALA A 94 -21.36 -8.37 7.72
C ALA A 94 -21.26 -7.34 6.60
N LYS A 95 -22.27 -7.35 5.73
CA LYS A 95 -22.39 -6.42 4.61
C LYS A 95 -23.12 -5.15 5.01
N PHE A 96 -22.74 -4.07 4.37
CA PHE A 96 -23.43 -2.78 4.43
C PHE A 96 -23.33 -2.08 3.08
N THR A 97 -24.16 -1.07 2.88
CA THR A 97 -24.09 -0.22 1.68
C THR A 97 -23.33 1.05 2.02
N ASP A 98 -22.27 1.34 1.27
CA ASP A 98 -21.47 2.56 1.44
C ASP A 98 -22.21 3.80 0.90
N GLU A 99 -21.65 4.99 1.14
CA GLU A 99 -22.22 6.28 0.69
C GLU A 99 -22.35 6.39 -0.84
N LYS A 100 -21.63 5.56 -1.60
CA LYS A 100 -21.69 5.49 -3.06
C LYS A 100 -22.70 4.47 -3.57
N GLY A 101 -23.41 3.78 -2.66
CA GLY A 101 -24.38 2.76 -3.01
C GLY A 101 -23.78 1.36 -3.28
N ASN A 102 -22.49 1.13 -2.98
CA ASN A 102 -21.86 -0.18 -3.18
C ASN A 102 -22.03 -1.05 -1.95
N GLU A 103 -22.39 -2.31 -2.17
CA GLU A 103 -22.44 -3.32 -1.12
C GLU A 103 -21.03 -3.86 -0.86
N LYS A 104 -20.57 -3.79 0.39
CA LYS A 104 -19.26 -4.34 0.83
C LYS A 104 -19.33 -4.78 2.29
N THR A 105 -18.37 -5.61 2.70
CA THR A 105 -18.19 -5.98 4.12
C THR A 105 -17.42 -4.88 4.88
N TYR A 106 -17.51 -4.89 6.20
CA TYR A 106 -16.69 -3.99 7.04
C TYR A 106 -15.20 -4.27 6.87
N ALA A 107 -14.79 -5.52 6.66
CA ALA A 107 -13.40 -5.86 6.36
C ALA A 107 -12.92 -5.25 5.02
N GLU A 108 -13.74 -5.36 3.96
CA GLU A 108 -13.42 -4.74 2.66
C GLU A 108 -13.28 -3.22 2.78
N ALA A 109 -14.12 -2.55 3.55
CA ALA A 109 -14.02 -1.11 3.75
C ALA A 109 -12.71 -0.70 4.43
N ILE A 110 -12.22 -1.47 5.41
CA ILE A 110 -10.92 -1.24 6.05
C ILE A 110 -9.77 -1.47 5.05
N LEU A 111 -9.85 -2.55 4.28
CA LEU A 111 -8.86 -2.88 3.24
C LEU A 111 -8.81 -1.81 2.14
N ASP A 112 -9.95 -1.28 1.71
CA ASP A 112 -10.03 -0.17 0.75
C ASP A 112 -9.32 1.07 1.29
N SER A 113 -9.56 1.43 2.56
CA SER A 113 -8.89 2.55 3.22
C SER A 113 -7.37 2.34 3.32
N PHE A 114 -6.94 1.13 3.67
CA PHE A 114 -5.52 0.77 3.70
C PHE A 114 -4.90 0.81 2.30
N ASN A 115 -5.63 0.34 1.28
CA ASN A 115 -5.17 0.27 -0.11
C ASN A 115 -5.14 1.64 -0.81
N SER A 116 -5.70 2.69 -0.21
CA SER A 116 -5.71 4.04 -0.79
C SER A 116 -4.32 4.65 -0.91
N VAL A 117 -3.35 4.18 -0.10
CA VAL A 117 -1.96 4.67 -0.09
C VAL A 117 -0.98 3.50 -0.09
N ARG A 118 0.12 3.64 -0.84
CA ARG A 118 1.26 2.72 -0.87
C ARG A 118 2.56 3.51 -0.85
N PHE A 119 3.47 3.09 0.01
CA PHE A 119 4.84 3.55 -0.01
C PHE A 119 5.69 2.53 -0.77
N LEU A 120 6.43 3.01 -1.77
CA LEU A 120 7.31 2.18 -2.58
C LEU A 120 8.75 2.65 -2.35
N THR A 121 9.65 1.70 -2.21
CA THR A 121 11.09 1.95 -2.14
C THR A 121 11.83 0.98 -3.05
N ALA A 122 12.95 1.45 -3.61
CA ALA A 122 13.81 0.62 -4.46
C ALA A 122 14.73 -0.30 -3.64
N LEU A 123 14.86 -0.07 -2.34
CA LEU A 123 15.83 -0.75 -1.48
C LEU A 123 15.11 -1.70 -0.51
N ARG A 124 15.73 -2.84 -0.23
CA ARG A 124 15.23 -3.78 0.76
C ARG A 124 15.84 -3.51 2.14
N ALA A 125 17.17 -3.49 2.20
CA ALA A 125 17.95 -3.35 3.43
C ALA A 125 18.71 -2.02 3.42
N SER A 126 18.15 -0.98 4.01
CA SER A 126 18.77 0.32 4.24
C SER A 126 17.84 1.16 5.13
N ALA A 127 18.27 2.32 5.57
CA ALA A 127 17.42 3.24 6.36
C ALA A 127 16.13 3.64 5.65
N LEU A 128 16.13 3.74 4.31
CA LEU A 128 14.97 3.96 3.46
C LEU A 128 14.48 2.67 2.77
N GLY A 129 14.94 1.51 3.25
CA GLY A 129 14.54 0.21 2.74
C GLY A 129 13.21 -0.28 3.34
N VAL A 130 12.65 -1.31 2.70
CA VAL A 130 11.35 -1.90 3.10
C VAL A 130 11.33 -2.31 4.58
N GLU A 131 12.40 -2.99 5.02
CA GLU A 131 12.44 -3.57 6.37
C GLU A 131 12.46 -2.48 7.44
N GLU A 132 13.35 -1.49 7.29
CA GLU A 132 13.51 -0.42 8.25
C GLU A 132 12.30 0.54 8.25
N LEU A 133 11.78 0.91 7.07
CA LEU A 133 10.59 1.76 6.99
C LEU A 133 9.37 1.09 7.59
N ASN A 134 9.15 -0.20 7.35
CA ASN A 134 8.03 -0.93 7.97
C ASN A 134 8.15 -0.93 9.50
N ARG A 135 9.37 -1.12 10.03
CA ARG A 135 9.64 -1.08 11.47
C ARG A 135 9.35 0.30 12.05
N GLU A 136 9.93 1.34 11.48
CA GLU A 136 9.78 2.72 11.97
C GLU A 136 8.32 3.18 11.89
N ILE A 137 7.60 2.87 10.81
CA ILE A 137 6.17 3.19 10.65
C ILE A 137 5.35 2.46 11.73
N ALA A 138 5.58 1.17 11.95
CA ALA A 138 4.85 0.41 12.97
C ALA A 138 5.10 0.96 14.39
N LEU A 139 6.34 1.31 14.71
CA LEU A 139 6.70 1.91 16.00
C LEU A 139 6.05 3.29 16.20
N ALA A 140 6.04 4.13 15.15
CA ALA A 140 5.40 5.42 15.19
C ALA A 140 3.87 5.30 15.37
N LEU A 141 3.22 4.39 14.65
CA LEU A 141 1.79 4.10 14.80
C LEU A 141 1.45 3.56 16.20
N ARG A 142 2.35 2.77 16.81
CA ARG A 142 2.21 2.32 18.20
C ARG A 142 2.35 3.48 19.19
N ALA A 143 3.31 4.36 18.98
CA ALA A 143 3.50 5.55 19.83
C ALA A 143 2.25 6.46 19.81
N GLU A 144 1.57 6.56 18.68
CA GLU A 144 0.30 7.26 18.50
C GLU A 144 -0.93 6.47 19.00
N LYS A 145 -0.72 5.30 19.63
CA LYS A 145 -1.79 4.41 20.14
C LYS A 145 -2.77 3.93 19.06
N LEU A 146 -2.32 3.90 17.81
CA LEU A 146 -3.09 3.38 16.69
C LEU A 146 -2.90 1.87 16.50
N LEU A 147 -1.73 1.36 16.90
CA LEU A 147 -1.41 -0.08 16.92
C LEU A 147 -0.99 -0.51 18.33
N TRP A 148 -1.14 -1.80 18.60
CA TRP A 148 -0.67 -2.40 19.83
C TRP A 148 -0.01 -3.75 19.55
N PHE A 149 1.27 -3.92 19.89
CA PHE A 149 2.05 -5.14 19.80
C PHE A 149 3.17 -5.13 20.86
N ARG A 150 3.65 -6.30 21.26
CA ARG A 150 4.77 -6.44 22.21
C ARG A 150 6.09 -6.46 21.47
N GLN A 151 6.20 -7.34 20.46
CA GLN A 151 7.36 -7.50 19.60
C GLN A 151 6.97 -7.23 18.14
N GLU A 152 7.93 -6.80 17.34
CA GLU A 152 7.70 -6.40 15.95
C GLU A 152 7.21 -7.57 15.08
N ASP A 153 7.66 -8.79 15.38
CA ASP A 153 7.26 -10.02 14.66
C ASP A 153 5.91 -10.57 15.09
N ASP A 154 5.30 -10.02 16.15
CA ASP A 154 3.99 -10.47 16.61
C ASP A 154 2.92 -10.33 15.51
N TRP A 155 1.94 -11.24 15.57
CA TRP A 155 0.67 -11.04 14.90
C TRP A 155 -0.18 -10.06 15.72
N TYR A 156 -0.37 -8.85 15.18
CA TYR A 156 -1.19 -7.83 15.81
C TYR A 156 -2.28 -7.33 14.89
N ILE A 157 -3.37 -6.83 15.49
CA ILE A 157 -4.51 -6.28 14.74
C ILE A 157 -4.08 -4.99 14.03
N GLY A 158 -4.39 -4.92 12.73
CA GLY A 158 -3.97 -3.85 11.84
C GLY A 158 -2.67 -4.15 11.08
N LYS A 159 -1.96 -5.28 11.36
CA LYS A 159 -0.73 -5.64 10.64
C LYS A 159 -1.02 -5.99 9.19
N PRO A 160 -0.38 -5.33 8.21
CA PRO A 160 -0.45 -5.74 6.82
C PRO A 160 0.44 -6.96 6.56
N ILE A 161 -0.04 -7.84 5.72
CA ILE A 161 0.65 -9.07 5.31
C ILE A 161 0.66 -9.12 3.79
N MET A 162 1.83 -9.33 3.20
CA MET A 162 1.99 -9.56 1.77
C MET A 162 2.39 -11.01 1.51
N ILE A 163 1.68 -11.66 0.60
CA ILE A 163 2.00 -13.00 0.13
C ILE A 163 3.18 -12.91 -0.83
N THR A 164 4.22 -13.68 -0.59
CA THR A 164 5.46 -13.69 -1.39
C THR A 164 5.54 -14.86 -2.34
N GLU A 165 4.74 -15.91 -2.14
CA GLU A 165 4.68 -17.10 -2.95
C GLU A 165 3.23 -17.50 -3.23
N ASN A 166 2.98 -18.13 -4.40
CA ASN A 166 1.64 -18.59 -4.73
C ASN A 166 1.25 -19.81 -3.89
N ASP A 167 0.12 -19.74 -3.21
CA ASP A 167 -0.52 -20.89 -2.56
C ASP A 167 -1.88 -21.17 -3.20
N HIS A 168 -1.92 -22.22 -4.01
CA HIS A 168 -3.13 -22.63 -4.73
C HIS A 168 -4.20 -23.24 -3.81
N ASN A 169 -3.82 -23.78 -2.63
CA ASN A 169 -4.75 -24.40 -1.70
C ASN A 169 -5.64 -23.36 -1.03
N VAL A 170 -5.05 -22.22 -0.66
CA VAL A 170 -5.78 -21.09 -0.11
C VAL A 170 -6.11 -20.02 -1.16
N LYS A 171 -5.71 -20.24 -2.43
CA LYS A 171 -5.91 -19.31 -3.57
C LYS A 171 -5.38 -17.91 -3.25
N LEU A 172 -4.20 -17.84 -2.67
CA LEU A 172 -3.45 -16.60 -2.47
C LEU A 172 -2.26 -16.59 -3.42
N TYR A 173 -1.98 -15.43 -3.97
CA TYR A 173 -0.96 -15.25 -4.99
C TYR A 173 0.09 -14.24 -4.56
N ASN A 174 1.29 -14.38 -5.09
CA ASN A 174 2.36 -13.42 -4.85
C ASN A 174 1.89 -12.00 -5.16
N GLY A 175 2.08 -11.10 -4.20
CA GLY A 175 1.63 -9.72 -4.24
C GLY A 175 0.24 -9.47 -3.63
N ASP A 176 -0.52 -10.52 -3.26
CA ASP A 176 -1.75 -10.32 -2.51
C ASP A 176 -1.45 -9.72 -1.14
N ILE A 177 -2.21 -8.69 -0.78
CA ILE A 177 -2.06 -8.00 0.50
C ILE A 177 -3.33 -8.15 1.32
N GLY A 178 -3.15 -8.60 2.55
CA GLY A 178 -4.19 -8.72 3.55
C GLY A 178 -3.91 -7.92 4.81
N LEU A 179 -4.91 -7.80 5.66
CA LEU A 179 -4.79 -7.19 6.99
C LEU A 179 -5.17 -8.20 8.07
N CYS A 180 -4.35 -8.28 9.11
CA CYS A 180 -4.72 -8.98 10.34
C CYS A 180 -5.79 -8.15 11.08
N LEU A 181 -7.06 -8.56 10.99
CA LEU A 181 -8.17 -7.82 11.59
C LEU A 181 -8.76 -8.50 12.83
N ALA A 182 -8.35 -9.74 13.12
CA ALA A 182 -8.68 -10.43 14.36
C ALA A 182 -7.55 -11.38 14.74
N LYS A 183 -7.52 -11.83 16.00
CA LYS A 183 -6.51 -12.77 16.49
C LYS A 183 -6.53 -14.06 15.64
N GLY A 184 -5.38 -14.36 15.04
CA GLY A 184 -5.20 -15.57 14.23
C GLY A 184 -5.87 -15.53 12.85
N LYS A 185 -6.32 -14.36 12.38
CA LYS A 185 -7.07 -14.23 11.13
C LYS A 185 -6.62 -13.02 10.32
N VAL A 186 -6.48 -13.23 9.01
CA VAL A 186 -6.13 -12.20 8.01
C VAL A 186 -7.21 -12.14 6.95
N TRP A 187 -7.59 -10.95 6.54
CA TRP A 187 -8.53 -10.73 5.44
C TRP A 187 -7.80 -10.29 4.19
N PHE A 188 -8.10 -10.96 3.08
CA PHE A 188 -7.69 -10.63 1.72
C PHE A 188 -8.95 -10.33 0.91
N GLY A 189 -9.31 -9.05 0.76
CA GLY A 189 -10.63 -8.65 0.27
C GLY A 189 -11.73 -9.11 1.24
N ASN A 190 -12.70 -9.84 0.72
CA ASN A 190 -13.80 -10.43 1.51
C ASN A 190 -13.46 -11.83 2.08
N ARG A 191 -12.23 -12.29 1.92
CA ARG A 191 -11.82 -13.64 2.34
C ARG A 191 -11.05 -13.62 3.64
N GLU A 192 -11.52 -14.37 4.61
CA GLU A 192 -10.83 -14.63 5.87
C GLU A 192 -9.94 -15.87 5.74
N VAL A 193 -8.68 -15.75 6.15
CA VAL A 193 -7.69 -16.84 6.17
C VAL A 193 -7.04 -16.92 7.54
N SER A 194 -6.87 -18.13 8.07
CA SER A 194 -6.15 -18.33 9.34
C SER A 194 -4.66 -18.05 9.18
N THR A 195 -4.04 -17.39 10.17
CA THR A 195 -2.58 -17.14 10.20
C THR A 195 -1.76 -18.42 10.19
N SER A 196 -2.33 -19.56 10.58
CA SER A 196 -1.66 -20.87 10.52
C SER A 196 -1.54 -21.43 9.10
N ARG A 197 -2.12 -20.77 8.11
CA ARG A 197 -2.08 -21.18 6.70
C ARG A 197 -1.27 -20.22 5.82
N ILE A 198 -0.61 -19.24 6.43
CA ILE A 198 0.15 -18.20 5.72
C ILE A 198 1.61 -18.25 6.14
#